data_a99e5bc0bf934481078a4d591c7a2e17
#
_entry.id   a99e5bc0bf934481078a4d591c7a2e17
#
_cell.length_a   1.000
_cell.length_b   1.000
_cell.length_c   1.000
_cell.angle_alpha   90.00
_cell.angle_beta   90.00
_cell.angle_gamma   90.00
#
_symmetry.space_group_name_H-M   'P 1'
#
loop_
_entity.id
_entity.type
_entity.pdbx_description
1 polymer ?
#
loop_
_entity_poly.entity_id
_entity_poly.type
_entity_poly.pdbx_seq_one_letter_code
_entity_poly.pdbx_strand_id
1 'polypeptide(L)'
;MVKEKLFLFDFDGVLADSLDIYSEAVMRCLERIGTPIVKNREDYLTLFEGNLYDSMTARGVNLADYARAAREIMPGIDFGSIKPFDGLGPVLASLSRDHFLVVISSNASKTIRKMLVGFGFDSYFEEILGADFRTSKKEKIDHALGKYGIPAERTFYIGDTVGDILEARAAGVRSVAVTWGWHDRERLSASRPDFLIDAPEELLRIGECNV
;
A
#
# COMPACT_ATOMS: atom_id res chain seq x y z
N MET A 1 -15.48 -1.57 -23.27
CA MET A 1 -16.22 -0.69 -22.34
C MET A 1 -15.29 0.41 -21.89
N VAL A 2 -15.78 1.63 -21.66
CA VAL A 2 -14.96 2.73 -21.15
C VAL A 2 -14.83 2.51 -19.65
N LYS A 3 -13.60 2.43 -19.14
CA LYS A 3 -13.37 2.29 -17.70
C LYS A 3 -13.73 3.60 -16.98
N GLU A 4 -14.46 3.50 -15.87
CA GLU A 4 -15.16 4.63 -15.26
C GLU A 4 -14.47 5.24 -14.06
N LYS A 5 -13.70 4.46 -13.32
CA LYS A 5 -13.03 4.86 -12.08
C LYS A 5 -11.60 4.35 -12.05
N LEU A 6 -10.80 4.90 -11.13
CA LEU A 6 -9.43 4.48 -10.88
C LEU A 6 -9.31 4.05 -9.41
N PHE A 7 -8.96 2.78 -9.19
CA PHE A 7 -8.70 2.22 -7.87
C PHE A 7 -7.19 2.02 -7.70
N LEU A 8 -6.62 2.70 -6.74
CA LEU A 8 -5.21 2.69 -6.40
C LEU A 8 -5.06 1.91 -5.10
N PHE A 9 -4.47 0.73 -5.16
CA PHE A 9 -4.33 -0.16 -4.00
C PHE A 9 -2.93 -0.05 -3.42
N ASP A 10 -2.79 0.18 -2.11
CA ASP A 10 -1.58 -0.24 -1.44
C ASP A 10 -1.44 -1.77 -1.53
N PHE A 11 -0.22 -2.26 -1.34
CA PHE A 11 0.06 -3.69 -1.45
C PHE A 11 0.09 -4.36 -0.07
N ASP A 12 0.96 -3.90 0.81
CA ASP A 12 1.18 -4.46 2.13
C ASP A 12 0.08 -4.03 3.09
N GLY A 13 -0.55 -4.97 3.79
CA GLY A 13 -1.68 -4.68 4.66
C GLY A 13 -3.02 -4.48 3.94
N VAL A 14 -3.03 -4.37 2.59
CA VAL A 14 -4.26 -4.24 1.79
C VAL A 14 -4.51 -5.47 0.93
N LEU A 15 -3.54 -5.85 0.10
CA LEU A 15 -3.60 -7.02 -0.78
C LEU A 15 -2.88 -8.23 -0.17
N ALA A 16 -1.81 -7.99 0.59
CA ALA A 16 -0.92 -8.99 1.16
C ALA A 16 -0.84 -8.88 2.69
N ASP A 17 -1.05 -9.99 3.39
CA ASP A 17 -0.83 -10.11 4.82
C ASP A 17 0.67 -10.31 5.10
N SER A 18 1.39 -9.20 5.18
CA SER A 18 2.85 -9.15 5.15
C SER A 18 3.49 -8.53 6.39
N LEU A 19 2.69 -8.11 7.39
CA LEU A 19 3.15 -7.31 8.52
C LEU A 19 4.29 -7.97 9.29
N ASP A 20 4.14 -9.25 9.65
CA ASP A 20 5.12 -9.94 10.48
C ASP A 20 6.47 -10.10 9.75
N ILE A 21 6.41 -10.39 8.44
CA ILE A 21 7.61 -10.57 7.62
C ILE A 21 8.35 -9.25 7.42
N TYR A 22 7.62 -8.16 7.09
CA TYR A 22 8.28 -6.86 6.86
C TYR A 22 8.74 -6.21 8.15
N SER A 23 7.99 -6.33 9.26
CA SER A 23 8.43 -5.78 10.54
C SER A 23 9.74 -6.42 11.00
N GLU A 24 9.86 -7.76 10.90
CA GLU A 24 11.10 -8.47 11.21
C GLU A 24 12.25 -8.05 10.27
N ALA A 25 12.00 -8.00 8.96
CA ALA A 25 13.02 -7.63 7.98
C ALA A 25 13.54 -6.19 8.20
N VAL A 26 12.64 -5.24 8.49
CA VAL A 26 13.00 -3.85 8.77
C VAL A 26 13.78 -3.75 10.07
N MET A 27 13.36 -4.43 11.13
CA MET A 27 14.13 -4.48 12.40
C MET A 27 15.57 -4.95 12.15
N ARG A 28 15.76 -6.05 11.41
CA ARG A 28 17.09 -6.56 11.06
C ARG A 28 17.92 -5.56 10.25
N CYS A 29 17.30 -4.82 9.33
CA CYS A 29 17.99 -3.78 8.57
C CYS A 29 18.45 -2.63 9.47
N LEU A 30 17.60 -2.17 10.39
CA LEU A 30 17.87 -1.08 11.32
C LEU A 30 18.96 -1.47 12.35
N GLU A 31 18.93 -2.69 12.84
CA GLU A 31 19.99 -3.25 13.70
C GLU A 31 21.33 -3.30 12.95
N ARG A 32 21.34 -3.75 11.70
CA ARG A 32 22.54 -3.87 10.85
C ARG A 32 23.25 -2.53 10.63
N ILE A 33 22.51 -1.43 10.60
CA ILE A 33 23.05 -0.06 10.44
C ILE A 33 23.28 0.67 11.78
N GLY A 34 23.04 -0.01 12.91
CA GLY A 34 23.25 0.57 14.24
C GLY A 34 22.21 1.64 14.64
N THR A 35 21.04 1.65 14.02
CA THR A 35 19.97 2.61 14.31
C THR A 35 18.66 1.85 14.63
N PRO A 36 18.57 1.08 15.73
CA PRO A 36 17.43 0.22 16.06
C PRO A 36 16.25 1.02 16.63
N ILE A 37 15.63 1.86 15.80
CA ILE A 37 14.47 2.68 16.18
C ILE A 37 13.16 1.88 16.28
N VAL A 38 13.13 0.65 15.78
CA VAL A 38 12.01 -0.29 15.83
C VAL A 38 12.45 -1.50 16.63
N LYS A 39 11.76 -1.78 17.74
CA LYS A 39 12.07 -2.89 18.66
C LYS A 39 10.99 -3.97 18.71
N ASN A 40 9.81 -3.65 18.21
CA ASN A 40 8.64 -4.51 18.20
C ASN A 40 7.68 -4.09 17.08
N ARG A 41 6.60 -4.85 16.91
CA ARG A 41 5.56 -4.60 15.91
C ARG A 41 4.89 -3.23 16.07
N GLU A 42 4.62 -2.78 17.29
CA GLU A 42 3.98 -1.49 17.53
C GLU A 42 4.89 -0.33 17.12
N ASP A 43 6.19 -0.38 17.46
CA ASP A 43 7.16 0.61 16.99
C ASP A 43 7.19 0.67 15.45
N TYR A 44 7.11 -0.50 14.79
CA TYR A 44 7.07 -0.57 13.34
C TYR A 44 5.85 0.14 12.75
N LEU A 45 4.67 -0.11 13.32
CA LEU A 45 3.42 0.51 12.87
C LEU A 45 3.45 2.04 12.99
N THR A 46 4.15 2.60 13.98
CA THR A 46 4.28 4.05 14.13
C THR A 46 5.05 4.73 13.00
N LEU A 47 5.81 3.99 12.19
CA LEU A 47 6.47 4.53 11.00
C LEU A 47 5.48 4.93 9.90
N PHE A 48 4.26 4.40 9.93
CA PHE A 48 3.21 4.58 8.92
C PHE A 48 2.13 5.59 9.32
N GLU A 49 2.39 6.39 10.35
CA GLU A 49 1.56 7.56 10.70
C GLU A 49 1.73 8.72 9.70
N GLY A 50 2.71 8.64 8.83
CA GLY A 50 3.01 9.53 7.72
C GLY A 50 3.74 8.78 6.61
N ASN A 51 4.56 9.49 5.83
CA ASN A 51 5.43 8.83 4.86
C ASN A 51 6.53 8.02 5.58
N LEU A 52 6.70 6.75 5.21
CA LEU A 52 7.65 5.82 5.82
C LEU A 52 9.08 6.39 5.85
N TYR A 53 9.55 6.91 4.72
CA TYR A 53 10.93 7.40 4.59
C TYR A 53 11.18 8.67 5.39
N ASP A 54 10.17 9.56 5.46
CA ASP A 54 10.22 10.77 6.29
C ASP A 54 10.24 10.41 7.77
N SER A 55 9.40 9.43 8.18
CA SER A 55 9.36 8.91 9.55
C SER A 55 10.70 8.30 9.97
N MET A 56 11.34 7.52 9.09
CA MET A 56 12.67 6.96 9.33
C MET A 56 13.73 8.07 9.45
N THR A 57 13.75 9.02 8.53
CA THR A 57 14.71 10.14 8.51
C THR A 57 14.57 11.00 9.76
N ALA A 58 13.33 11.35 10.17
CA ALA A 58 13.06 12.13 11.38
C ALA A 58 13.57 11.42 12.65
N ARG A 59 13.68 10.09 12.63
CA ARG A 59 14.21 9.27 13.74
C ARG A 59 15.72 8.95 13.59
N GLY A 60 16.43 9.63 12.67
CA GLY A 60 17.88 9.55 12.52
C GLY A 60 18.38 8.41 11.62
N VAL A 61 17.50 7.74 10.86
CA VAL A 61 17.91 6.71 9.90
C VAL A 61 18.53 7.36 8.67
N ASN A 62 19.76 6.94 8.32
CA ASN A 62 20.34 7.25 7.02
C ASN A 62 19.73 6.30 5.97
N LEU A 63 18.92 6.85 5.06
CA LEU A 63 18.21 6.05 4.04
C LEU A 63 19.14 5.34 3.07
N ALA A 64 20.35 5.88 2.79
CA ALA A 64 21.32 5.21 1.91
C ALA A 64 21.91 3.97 2.59
N ASP A 65 22.21 4.05 3.90
CA ASP A 65 22.68 2.91 4.68
C ASP A 65 21.57 1.86 4.84
N TYR A 66 20.34 2.31 5.13
CA TYR A 66 19.18 1.43 5.18
C TYR A 66 18.96 0.68 3.86
N ALA A 67 18.99 1.39 2.72
CA ALA A 67 18.83 0.78 1.39
C ALA A 67 19.97 -0.23 1.08
N ARG A 68 21.19 0.01 1.59
CA ARG A 68 22.31 -0.96 1.47
C ARG A 68 22.03 -2.21 2.30
N ALA A 69 21.64 -2.06 3.57
CA ALA A 69 21.27 -3.18 4.43
C ALA A 69 20.09 -3.98 3.88
N ALA A 70 19.06 -3.32 3.34
CA ALA A 70 17.92 -3.96 2.72
C ALA A 70 18.33 -4.81 1.49
N ARG A 71 19.26 -4.33 0.65
CA ARG A 71 19.79 -5.14 -0.47
C ARG A 71 20.52 -6.42 -0.04
N GLU A 72 21.11 -6.42 1.17
CA GLU A 72 21.78 -7.59 1.74
C GLU A 72 20.79 -8.55 2.40
N ILE A 73 19.78 -8.04 3.09
CA ILE A 73 18.86 -8.80 3.95
C ILE A 73 17.64 -9.31 3.19
N MET A 74 16.99 -8.47 2.38
CA MET A 74 15.73 -8.82 1.71
C MET A 74 15.80 -10.05 0.80
N PRO A 75 16.90 -10.36 0.09
CA PRO A 75 16.99 -11.60 -0.69
C PRO A 75 16.88 -12.89 0.12
N GLY A 76 17.16 -12.84 1.43
CA GLY A 76 17.02 -13.98 2.34
C GLY A 76 15.64 -14.11 3.00
N ILE A 77 14.71 -13.21 2.70
CA ILE A 77 13.34 -13.24 3.25
C ILE A 77 12.45 -14.14 2.38
N ASP A 78 11.72 -15.03 3.02
CA ASP A 78 10.72 -15.89 2.34
C ASP A 78 9.41 -15.14 2.08
N PHE A 79 9.38 -14.36 1.02
CA PHE A 79 8.16 -13.70 0.55
C PHE A 79 7.11 -14.69 0.02
N GLY A 80 7.46 -15.95 -0.22
CA GLY A 80 6.52 -16.97 -0.67
C GLY A 80 5.53 -17.43 0.41
N SER A 81 5.83 -17.16 1.69
CA SER A 81 4.95 -17.45 2.81
C SER A 81 3.83 -16.39 2.99
N ILE A 82 3.99 -15.20 2.41
CA ILE A 82 2.95 -14.16 2.42
C ILE A 82 1.72 -14.63 1.67
N LYS A 83 0.54 -14.42 2.27
CA LYS A 83 -0.76 -14.76 1.69
C LYS A 83 -1.53 -13.50 1.34
N PRO A 84 -2.42 -13.56 0.34
CA PRO A 84 -3.39 -12.49 0.14
C PRO A 84 -4.41 -12.50 1.27
N PHE A 85 -5.04 -11.37 1.57
CA PHE A 85 -6.22 -11.35 2.42
C PHE A 85 -7.39 -12.05 1.74
N ASP A 86 -8.20 -12.74 2.55
CA ASP A 86 -9.38 -13.47 2.07
C ASP A 86 -10.41 -12.53 1.42
N GLY A 87 -11.18 -13.06 0.47
CA GLY A 87 -12.25 -12.30 -0.20
C GLY A 87 -11.81 -11.39 -1.34
N LEU A 88 -10.52 -11.04 -1.47
CA LEU A 88 -10.04 -10.08 -2.47
C LEU A 88 -10.19 -10.57 -3.92
N GLY A 89 -9.93 -11.84 -4.20
CA GLY A 89 -9.91 -12.35 -5.58
C GLY A 89 -11.20 -12.05 -6.36
N PRO A 90 -12.39 -12.45 -5.88
CA PRO A 90 -13.66 -12.14 -6.54
C PRO A 90 -13.93 -10.63 -6.69
N VAL A 91 -13.53 -9.82 -5.69
CA VAL A 91 -13.69 -8.36 -5.71
C VAL A 91 -12.83 -7.73 -6.79
N LEU A 92 -11.54 -8.06 -6.84
CA LEU A 92 -10.62 -7.56 -7.86
C LEU A 92 -11.04 -7.99 -9.27
N ALA A 93 -11.48 -9.24 -9.44
CA ALA A 93 -12.00 -9.73 -10.70
C ALA A 93 -13.26 -8.97 -11.18
N SER A 94 -14.12 -8.54 -10.26
CA SER A 94 -15.29 -7.73 -10.58
C SER A 94 -14.91 -6.30 -10.94
N LEU A 95 -14.13 -5.62 -10.08
CA LEU A 95 -13.72 -4.23 -10.28
C LEU A 95 -12.91 -4.04 -11.57
N SER A 96 -12.03 -4.98 -11.91
CA SER A 96 -11.16 -4.89 -13.08
C SER A 96 -11.90 -4.88 -14.42
N ARG A 97 -13.18 -5.29 -14.46
CA ARG A 97 -14.00 -5.25 -15.68
C ARG A 97 -14.32 -3.84 -16.14
N ASP A 98 -14.69 -2.99 -15.17
CA ASP A 98 -15.26 -1.67 -15.44
C ASP A 98 -14.37 -0.53 -14.96
N HIS A 99 -13.29 -0.82 -14.21
CA HIS A 99 -12.41 0.17 -13.59
C HIS A 99 -10.94 -0.13 -13.86
N PHE A 100 -10.09 0.90 -13.80
CA PHE A 100 -8.64 0.74 -13.76
C PHE A 100 -8.20 0.37 -12.34
N LEU A 101 -7.38 -0.66 -12.21
CA LEU A 101 -6.76 -1.05 -10.94
C LEU A 101 -5.24 -0.89 -11.07
N VAL A 102 -4.63 -0.18 -10.12
CA VAL A 102 -3.19 0.08 -10.07
C VAL A 102 -2.68 -0.21 -8.66
N VAL A 103 -1.54 -0.85 -8.54
CA VAL A 103 -0.86 -1.02 -7.26
C VAL A 103 0.10 0.13 -7.03
N ILE A 104 0.06 0.72 -5.84
CA ILE A 104 1.00 1.75 -5.36
C ILE A 104 1.63 1.24 -4.06
N SER A 105 2.95 1.07 -4.01
CA SER A 105 3.62 0.52 -2.84
C SER A 105 5.00 1.11 -2.60
N SER A 106 5.49 1.02 -1.37
CA SER A 106 6.87 1.34 -0.99
C SER A 106 7.84 0.19 -1.25
N ASN A 107 7.36 -0.95 -1.77
CA ASN A 107 8.18 -2.08 -2.16
C ASN A 107 8.55 -2.06 -3.65
N ALA A 108 9.58 -2.82 -4.03
CA ALA A 108 10.02 -2.93 -5.42
C ALA A 108 8.96 -3.62 -6.31
N SER A 109 8.66 -3.03 -7.47
CA SER A 109 7.64 -3.53 -8.41
C SER A 109 7.84 -4.98 -8.80
N LYS A 110 9.09 -5.44 -8.96
CA LYS A 110 9.43 -6.83 -9.30
C LYS A 110 8.98 -7.82 -8.21
N THR A 111 9.18 -7.46 -6.93
CA THR A 111 8.78 -8.28 -5.79
C THR A 111 7.26 -8.37 -5.69
N ILE A 112 6.56 -7.24 -5.82
CA ILE A 112 5.10 -7.16 -5.83
C ILE A 112 4.52 -8.03 -6.95
N ARG A 113 5.04 -7.90 -8.18
CA ARG A 113 4.57 -8.68 -9.33
C ARG A 113 4.69 -10.19 -9.09
N LYS A 114 5.83 -10.64 -8.51
CA LYS A 114 6.02 -12.06 -8.18
C LYS A 114 4.94 -12.56 -7.21
N MET A 115 4.61 -11.76 -6.20
CA MET A 115 3.56 -12.11 -5.23
C MET A 115 2.16 -12.09 -5.87
N LEU A 116 1.83 -11.07 -6.67
CA LEU A 116 0.54 -10.99 -7.38
C LEU A 116 0.34 -12.19 -8.31
N VAL A 117 1.38 -12.64 -9.02
CA VAL A 117 1.33 -13.88 -9.83
C VAL A 117 1.05 -15.09 -8.94
N GLY A 118 1.72 -15.20 -7.79
CA GLY A 118 1.49 -16.27 -6.82
C GLY A 118 0.07 -16.27 -6.23
N PHE A 119 -0.56 -15.10 -6.09
CA PHE A 119 -1.93 -14.93 -5.63
C PHE A 119 -2.98 -15.15 -6.73
N GLY A 120 -2.58 -15.16 -8.00
CA GLY A 120 -3.49 -15.19 -9.16
C GLY A 120 -4.14 -13.83 -9.42
N PHE A 121 -3.55 -12.72 -8.97
CA PHE A 121 -4.11 -11.36 -9.06
C PHE A 121 -3.44 -10.49 -10.13
N ASP A 122 -2.32 -10.94 -10.73
CA ASP A 122 -1.51 -10.14 -11.66
C ASP A 122 -2.32 -9.57 -12.84
N SER A 123 -3.25 -10.35 -13.37
CA SER A 123 -4.07 -9.94 -14.52
C SER A 123 -5.13 -8.88 -14.23
N TYR A 124 -5.40 -8.56 -12.97
CA TYR A 124 -6.39 -7.55 -12.60
C TYR A 124 -5.82 -6.13 -12.60
N PHE A 125 -4.51 -6.00 -12.50
CA PHE A 125 -3.84 -4.71 -12.37
C PHE A 125 -3.18 -4.26 -13.68
N GLU A 126 -3.48 -3.03 -14.07
CA GLU A 126 -2.89 -2.38 -15.26
C GLU A 126 -1.41 -2.04 -15.04
N GLU A 127 -1.04 -1.69 -13.80
CA GLU A 127 0.29 -1.20 -13.46
C GLU A 127 0.65 -1.43 -11.99
N ILE A 128 1.95 -1.51 -11.73
CA ILE A 128 2.53 -1.53 -10.38
C ILE A 128 3.52 -0.38 -10.28
N LEU A 129 3.23 0.57 -9.40
CA LEU A 129 4.07 1.74 -9.11
C LEU A 129 4.79 1.50 -7.77
N GLY A 130 5.93 0.83 -7.83
CA GLY A 130 6.75 0.47 -6.66
C GLY A 130 7.75 1.57 -6.23
N ALA A 131 8.62 1.22 -5.30
CA ALA A 131 9.71 2.09 -4.82
C ALA A 131 10.75 2.43 -5.92
N ASP A 132 10.87 1.59 -6.94
CA ASP A 132 11.72 1.78 -8.11
C ASP A 132 11.19 2.85 -9.08
N PHE A 133 9.92 3.26 -8.94
CA PHE A 133 9.34 4.35 -9.72
C PHE A 133 9.50 5.71 -9.00
N ARG A 134 8.99 5.84 -7.77
CA ARG A 134 9.07 7.04 -6.92
C ARG A 134 8.99 6.64 -5.45
N THR A 135 9.45 7.50 -4.54
CA THR A 135 9.38 7.25 -3.09
C THR A 135 8.05 7.68 -2.48
N SER A 136 7.48 8.80 -2.91
CA SER A 136 6.21 9.34 -2.41
C SER A 136 5.02 8.64 -3.08
N LYS A 137 4.04 8.20 -2.30
CA LYS A 137 2.77 7.67 -2.81
C LYS A 137 1.99 8.76 -3.54
N LYS A 138 2.04 10.01 -3.06
CA LYS A 138 1.43 11.15 -3.74
C LYS A 138 1.92 11.30 -5.18
N GLU A 139 3.23 11.25 -5.43
CA GLU A 139 3.77 11.35 -6.80
C GLU A 139 3.30 10.20 -7.70
N LYS A 140 3.10 9.00 -7.14
CA LYS A 140 2.56 7.85 -7.86
C LYS A 140 1.09 8.03 -8.19
N ILE A 141 0.31 8.59 -7.25
CA ILE A 141 -1.10 8.95 -7.47
C ILE A 141 -1.21 10.00 -8.58
N ASP A 142 -0.41 11.07 -8.51
CA ASP A 142 -0.39 12.13 -9.54
C ASP A 142 -0.05 11.56 -10.93
N HIS A 143 0.92 10.64 -11.00
CA HIS A 143 1.24 9.93 -12.24
C HIS A 143 0.06 9.13 -12.77
N ALA A 144 -0.62 8.35 -11.91
CA ALA A 144 -1.76 7.55 -12.30
C ALA A 144 -2.94 8.42 -12.79
N LEU A 145 -3.24 9.51 -12.11
CA LEU A 145 -4.24 10.50 -12.57
C LEU A 145 -3.95 11.02 -13.97
N GLY A 146 -2.69 11.44 -14.21
CA GLY A 146 -2.26 11.94 -15.52
C GLY A 146 -2.31 10.87 -16.61
N LYS A 147 -1.95 9.62 -16.28
CA LYS A 147 -1.89 8.52 -17.25
C LYS A 147 -3.27 8.00 -17.66
N TYR A 148 -4.17 7.81 -16.70
CA TYR A 148 -5.48 7.19 -16.94
C TYR A 148 -6.57 8.21 -17.26
N GLY A 149 -6.34 9.49 -16.99
CA GLY A 149 -7.29 10.56 -17.30
C GLY A 149 -8.59 10.51 -16.51
N ILE A 150 -8.61 9.77 -15.39
CA ILE A 150 -9.76 9.69 -14.50
C ILE A 150 -9.70 10.86 -13.50
N PRO A 151 -10.78 11.64 -13.32
CA PRO A 151 -10.82 12.73 -12.36
C PRO A 151 -10.55 12.27 -10.92
N ALA A 152 -9.98 13.15 -10.09
CA ALA A 152 -9.63 12.84 -8.70
C ALA A 152 -10.85 12.41 -7.87
N GLU A 153 -12.03 12.98 -8.14
CA GLU A 153 -13.30 12.65 -7.47
C GLU A 153 -13.75 11.21 -7.77
N ARG A 154 -13.31 10.64 -8.89
CA ARG A 154 -13.59 9.25 -9.32
C ARG A 154 -12.37 8.33 -9.13
N THR A 155 -11.37 8.80 -8.39
CA THR A 155 -10.16 8.04 -8.05
C THR A 155 -10.15 7.74 -6.54
N PHE A 156 -9.95 6.46 -6.22
CA PHE A 156 -9.99 5.94 -4.86
C PHE A 156 -8.63 5.33 -4.51
N TYR A 157 -8.04 5.79 -3.40
CA TYR A 157 -6.83 5.20 -2.84
C TYR A 157 -7.20 4.30 -1.67
N ILE A 158 -6.91 3.02 -1.79
CA ILE A 158 -7.20 1.99 -0.80
C ILE A 158 -5.93 1.73 0.01
N GLY A 159 -5.97 2.02 1.31
CA GLY A 159 -4.86 1.89 2.23
C GLY A 159 -5.29 1.46 3.62
N ASP A 160 -4.36 0.98 4.40
CA ASP A 160 -4.57 0.42 5.73
C ASP A 160 -3.82 1.19 6.83
N THR A 161 -3.16 2.30 6.48
CA THR A 161 -2.41 3.14 7.42
C THR A 161 -2.88 4.60 7.40
N VAL A 162 -2.58 5.33 8.48
CA VAL A 162 -2.81 6.78 8.56
C VAL A 162 -2.03 7.51 7.46
N GLY A 163 -0.79 7.07 7.17
CA GLY A 163 0.03 7.62 6.11
C GLY A 163 -0.64 7.55 4.74
N ASP A 164 -1.33 6.46 4.44
CA ASP A 164 -2.11 6.27 3.20
C ASP A 164 -3.20 7.33 3.05
N ILE A 165 -3.97 7.53 4.12
CA ILE A 165 -5.07 8.50 4.12
C ILE A 165 -4.56 9.93 3.94
N LEU A 166 -3.42 10.25 4.56
CA LEU A 166 -2.79 11.57 4.41
C LEU A 166 -2.23 11.78 2.99
N GLU A 167 -1.58 10.77 2.39
CA GLU A 167 -1.07 10.86 1.02
C GLU A 167 -2.20 10.94 -0.02
N ALA A 168 -3.30 10.17 0.15
CA ALA A 168 -4.49 10.26 -0.68
C ALA A 168 -5.09 11.69 -0.64
N ARG A 169 -5.25 12.22 0.58
CA ARG A 169 -5.75 13.60 0.80
C ARG A 169 -4.85 14.64 0.16
N ALA A 170 -3.52 14.50 0.29
CA ALA A 170 -2.56 15.41 -0.31
C ALA A 170 -2.56 15.38 -1.84
N ALA A 171 -2.98 14.28 -2.44
CA ALA A 171 -3.18 14.12 -3.88
C ALA A 171 -4.60 14.52 -4.33
N GLY A 172 -5.52 14.83 -3.40
CA GLY A 172 -6.89 15.24 -3.70
C GLY A 172 -7.82 14.11 -4.16
N VAL A 173 -7.44 12.84 -3.98
CA VAL A 173 -8.26 11.67 -4.32
C VAL A 173 -9.04 11.18 -3.10
N ARG A 174 -10.06 10.34 -3.33
CA ARG A 174 -10.86 9.74 -2.27
C ARG A 174 -10.06 8.67 -1.53
N SER A 175 -10.02 8.76 -0.21
CA SER A 175 -9.36 7.79 0.66
C SER A 175 -10.33 6.69 1.12
N VAL A 176 -9.91 5.43 0.98
CA VAL A 176 -10.63 4.25 1.49
C VAL A 176 -9.72 3.55 2.48
N ALA A 177 -10.01 3.68 3.77
CA ALA A 177 -9.31 2.98 4.83
C ALA A 177 -9.89 1.57 5.01
N VAL A 178 -9.01 0.56 5.07
CA VAL A 178 -9.40 -0.83 5.28
C VAL A 178 -8.93 -1.31 6.66
N THR A 179 -9.81 -1.97 7.41
CA THR A 179 -9.55 -2.34 8.82
C THR A 179 -8.94 -3.74 8.99
N TRP A 180 -8.81 -4.51 7.91
CA TRP A 180 -8.15 -5.83 7.95
C TRP A 180 -6.62 -5.76 7.88
N GLY A 181 -6.04 -4.56 7.69
CA GLY A 181 -4.61 -4.35 7.55
C GLY A 181 -3.87 -4.04 8.85
N TRP A 182 -2.92 -3.13 8.79
CA TRP A 182 -1.93 -2.89 9.85
C TRP A 182 -2.41 -1.97 10.98
N HIS A 183 -3.07 -0.84 10.66
CA HIS A 183 -3.61 0.05 11.68
C HIS A 183 -5.02 -0.37 12.08
N ASP A 184 -5.29 -0.27 13.38
CA ASP A 184 -6.62 -0.58 13.91
C ASP A 184 -7.68 0.47 13.48
N ARG A 185 -8.95 0.08 13.64
CA ARG A 185 -10.11 0.89 13.27
C ARG A 185 -10.12 2.27 13.94
N GLU A 186 -9.71 2.36 15.21
CA GLU A 186 -9.73 3.61 15.98
C GLU A 186 -8.73 4.61 15.39
N ARG A 187 -7.50 4.16 15.14
CA ARG A 187 -6.43 4.94 14.52
C ARG A 187 -6.80 5.41 13.13
N LEU A 188 -7.36 4.52 12.30
CA LEU A 188 -7.84 4.86 10.94
C LEU A 188 -9.00 5.86 10.99
N SER A 189 -10.00 5.65 11.85
CA SER A 189 -11.15 6.56 11.99
C SER A 189 -10.71 7.97 12.42
N ALA A 190 -9.72 8.07 13.33
CA ALA A 190 -9.17 9.35 13.77
C ALA A 190 -8.54 10.16 12.62
N SER A 191 -8.03 9.50 11.58
CA SER A 191 -7.46 10.14 10.39
C SER A 191 -8.52 10.70 9.44
N ARG A 192 -9.81 10.40 9.66
CA ARG A 192 -10.98 10.86 8.90
C ARG A 192 -10.88 10.50 7.40
N PRO A 193 -10.84 9.23 7.04
CA PRO A 193 -10.92 8.79 5.65
C PRO A 193 -12.29 9.12 5.05
N ASP A 194 -12.39 9.21 3.70
CA ASP A 194 -13.70 9.36 3.03
C ASP A 194 -14.57 8.11 3.22
N PHE A 195 -13.93 6.94 3.23
CA PHE A 195 -14.58 5.64 3.48
C PHE A 195 -13.74 4.82 4.47
N LEU A 196 -14.43 4.13 5.39
CA LEU A 196 -13.82 3.17 6.32
C LEU A 196 -14.59 1.87 6.21
N ILE A 197 -13.95 0.83 5.70
CA ILE A 197 -14.58 -0.45 5.37
C ILE A 197 -13.91 -1.61 6.13
N ASP A 198 -14.71 -2.63 6.43
CA ASP A 198 -14.29 -3.77 7.25
C ASP A 198 -14.12 -5.07 6.44
N ALA A 199 -14.62 -5.11 5.20
CA ALA A 199 -14.53 -6.28 4.34
C ALA A 199 -14.28 -5.89 2.87
N PRO A 200 -13.52 -6.72 2.12
CA PRO A 200 -13.19 -6.45 0.71
C PRO A 200 -14.41 -6.24 -0.18
N GLU A 201 -15.52 -6.94 0.09
CA GLU A 201 -16.75 -6.85 -0.70
C GLU A 201 -17.38 -5.46 -0.69
N GLU A 202 -17.10 -4.65 0.32
CA GLU A 202 -17.60 -3.26 0.40
C GLU A 202 -16.99 -2.36 -0.69
N LEU A 203 -15.83 -2.72 -1.25
CA LEU A 203 -15.24 -2.03 -2.41
C LEU A 203 -16.15 -2.07 -3.64
N LEU A 204 -16.98 -3.11 -3.79
CA LEU A 204 -17.94 -3.21 -4.90
C LEU A 204 -18.98 -2.09 -4.84
N ARG A 205 -19.43 -1.74 -3.64
CA ARG A 205 -20.39 -0.63 -3.45
C ARG A 205 -19.77 0.72 -3.83
N ILE A 206 -18.48 0.91 -3.54
CA ILE A 206 -17.72 2.11 -3.97
C ILE A 206 -17.60 2.13 -5.50
N GLY A 207 -17.43 0.97 -6.13
CA GLY A 207 -17.44 0.79 -7.58
C GLY A 207 -18.77 1.21 -8.22
N GLU A 208 -19.90 0.95 -7.57
CA GLU A 208 -21.25 1.24 -8.06
C GLU A 208 -21.72 2.68 -7.77
N CYS A 209 -21.14 3.37 -6.76
CA CYS A 209 -21.56 4.73 -6.42
C CYS A 209 -21.36 5.68 -7.61
N ASN A 210 -22.43 6.31 -8.09
CA ASN A 210 -22.36 7.45 -8.99
C ASN A 210 -21.90 8.68 -8.19
N VAL A 211 -20.61 8.99 -8.24
CA VAL A 211 -20.00 10.21 -7.68
C VAL A 211 -19.85 11.23 -8.78
#